data_1b0d47d4d05cb87aa0eafad67089e23d
#
_entry.id   1b0d47d4d05cb87aa0eafad67089e23d
#
_cell.length_a   1.000
_cell.length_b   1.000
_cell.length_c   1.000
_cell.angle_alpha   90.00
_cell.angle_beta   90.00
_cell.angle_gamma   90.00
#
_symmetry.space_group_name_H-M   'P 1'
#
loop_
_entity.id
_entity.type
_entity.pdbx_description
1 polymer ?
#
loop_
_entity_poly.entity_id
_entity_poly.type
_entity_poly.pdbx_seq_one_letter_code
_entity_poly.pdbx_strand_id
1 'polypeptide(L)'
;METGKKRLEFYGGAGISLLPFVIFIVTIIITTFVWGSISDGALWVPAFLALLIPFFLSKDKKQYSQVVISGMASEECLVPTVCWIFAGVFSRVLRVSGLAAGIAGVAANAGVGPTMFLIITFLASAVFATASGTGFGTIAAGMGVLYPAGVALGCNHPLLAGAIISGAAFGDNLAPISDTTICSAATQGVDVPGVVRSRLKYSIISCAISIPVFIIVSMILGPDKNGATENASYNPMTLIMLIPVAITIYIAIKSGDIIIATSIGIILALVFAVPTGLIDLIHIDSDSTLPAVFSVGGEGLDRVVGGVLYDGIAGMIQVIVLALLLFGSINIMRQGEGDLLILNGLGKVAKTATGAEFVISAMVIILSGIMGLNAPAILAVGASFAKPLSKQHGISPYRTANLMDAQSNTLAYCLPWTPAVVYTLGFAKDSGAPLTGVQIMPMTIYCFVMFVVMTVSIIFKLGRKDFMDKLSPEMRAEYDHEDYVVQ
;
A
#
# COMPACT_ATOMS: atom_id res chain seq x y z
N MET A 1 -12.90 -23.02 6.44
CA MET A 1 -11.81 -24.03 6.43
C MET A 1 -12.06 -24.99 5.27
N GLU A 2 -11.30 -24.85 4.18
CA GLU A 2 -11.31 -25.85 3.11
C GLU A 2 -10.66 -27.12 3.64
N THR A 3 -11.47 -28.11 3.94
CA THR A 3 -11.06 -29.44 4.37
C THR A 3 -10.37 -30.16 3.21
N GLY A 4 -9.03 -30.34 3.29
CA GLY A 4 -8.32 -31.24 2.40
C GLY A 4 -6.93 -30.87 1.90
N LYS A 5 -6.41 -29.66 2.12
CA LYS A 5 -5.03 -29.33 1.70
C LYS A 5 -4.04 -29.86 2.75
N LYS A 6 -3.18 -30.81 2.35
CA LYS A 6 -2.11 -31.35 3.17
C LYS A 6 -1.14 -30.21 3.51
N ARG A 7 -0.85 -30.03 4.81
CA ARG A 7 0.13 -29.06 5.32
C ARG A 7 1.48 -29.22 4.62
N LEU A 8 2.15 -28.10 4.32
CA LEU A 8 3.52 -28.12 3.82
C LEU A 8 4.49 -28.42 4.98
N GLU A 9 5.21 -29.52 4.88
CA GLU A 9 6.13 -29.99 5.92
C GLU A 9 7.58 -29.73 5.57
N PHE A 10 8.38 -29.39 6.60
CA PHE A 10 9.82 -29.16 6.50
C PHE A 10 10.60 -30.07 7.44
N TYR A 11 11.86 -30.38 7.11
CA TYR A 11 12.75 -31.20 7.95
C TYR A 11 13.05 -30.52 9.31
N GLY A 12 13.00 -29.18 9.42
CA GLY A 12 13.17 -28.42 10.66
C GLY A 12 11.87 -27.98 11.35
N GLY A 13 10.71 -28.57 10.95
CA GLY A 13 9.42 -28.21 11.52
C GLY A 13 8.82 -26.94 10.94
N ALA A 14 7.69 -26.47 11.52
CA ALA A 14 6.92 -25.32 11.04
C ALA A 14 7.71 -24.00 11.03
N GLY A 15 8.70 -23.82 11.89
CA GLY A 15 9.54 -22.62 11.94
C GLY A 15 10.28 -22.33 10.64
N ILE A 16 10.57 -23.34 9.82
CA ILE A 16 11.21 -23.19 8.52
C ILE A 16 10.29 -22.43 7.53
N SER A 17 8.99 -22.46 7.71
CA SER A 17 8.07 -21.71 6.87
C SER A 17 8.17 -20.18 7.02
N LEU A 18 8.82 -19.70 8.08
CA LEU A 18 9.16 -18.27 8.28
C LEU A 18 10.50 -17.90 7.62
N LEU A 19 11.31 -18.89 7.23
CA LEU A 19 12.64 -18.67 6.67
C LEU A 19 12.64 -17.77 5.40
N PRO A 20 11.66 -17.84 4.49
CA PRO A 20 11.57 -16.93 3.36
C PRO A 20 11.67 -15.46 3.77
N PHE A 21 10.94 -15.04 4.80
CA PHE A 21 10.96 -13.66 5.29
C PHE A 21 12.28 -13.31 5.97
N VAL A 22 12.83 -14.21 6.76
CA VAL A 22 14.13 -14.00 7.40
C VAL A 22 15.22 -13.79 6.35
N ILE A 23 15.28 -14.65 5.33
CA ILE A 23 16.24 -14.54 4.21
C ILE A 23 16.04 -13.21 3.49
N PHE A 24 14.80 -12.89 3.13
CA PHE A 24 14.47 -11.67 2.39
C PHE A 24 14.90 -10.43 3.18
N ILE A 25 14.49 -10.28 4.43
CA ILE A 25 14.81 -9.13 5.28
C ILE A 25 16.32 -9.01 5.51
N VAL A 26 16.99 -10.11 5.89
CA VAL A 26 18.44 -10.09 6.14
C VAL A 26 19.20 -9.70 4.87
N THR A 27 18.83 -10.28 3.72
CA THR A 27 19.51 -9.97 2.46
C THR A 27 19.23 -8.53 2.00
N ILE A 28 18.02 -8.00 2.18
CA ILE A 28 17.74 -6.57 1.91
C ILE A 28 18.58 -5.66 2.80
N ILE A 29 18.68 -5.97 4.09
CA ILE A 29 19.52 -5.19 5.00
C ILE A 29 20.97 -5.18 4.51
N ILE A 30 21.50 -6.33 4.12
CA ILE A 30 22.88 -6.45 3.60
C ILE A 30 23.02 -5.66 2.29
N THR A 31 22.13 -5.87 1.31
CA THR A 31 22.23 -5.20 0.00
C THR A 31 22.08 -3.70 0.11
N THR A 32 21.20 -3.20 0.96
CA THR A 32 20.91 -1.77 1.09
C THR A 32 21.91 -1.05 1.99
N PHE A 33 22.17 -1.57 3.20
CA PHE A 33 22.97 -0.86 4.19
C PHE A 33 24.46 -1.21 4.15
N VAL A 34 24.84 -2.45 3.75
CA VAL A 34 26.25 -2.86 3.69
C VAL A 34 26.83 -2.59 2.30
N TRP A 35 26.09 -2.94 1.24
CA TRP A 35 26.57 -2.76 -0.13
C TRP A 35 26.09 -1.46 -0.80
N GLY A 36 25.17 -0.71 -0.16
CA GLY A 36 24.65 0.56 -0.67
C GLY A 36 23.89 0.43 -1.98
N SER A 37 23.39 -0.76 -2.33
CA SER A 37 22.69 -0.98 -3.58
C SER A 37 21.22 -0.55 -3.48
N ILE A 38 20.78 0.24 -4.47
CA ILE A 38 19.39 0.70 -4.63
C ILE A 38 18.77 0.16 -5.93
N SER A 39 19.43 -0.80 -6.59
CA SER A 39 18.98 -1.37 -7.86
C SER A 39 17.83 -2.35 -7.68
N ASP A 40 17.14 -2.66 -8.78
CA ASP A 40 16.06 -3.65 -8.83
C ASP A 40 16.53 -5.03 -8.33
N GLY A 41 17.78 -5.39 -8.63
CA GLY A 41 18.40 -6.61 -8.16
C GLY A 41 18.50 -6.70 -6.64
N ALA A 42 18.59 -5.57 -5.95
CA ALA A 42 18.60 -5.53 -4.48
C ALA A 42 17.29 -6.01 -3.85
N LEU A 43 16.18 -6.06 -4.61
CA LEU A 43 14.90 -6.59 -4.18
C LEU A 43 14.59 -7.98 -4.76
N TRP A 44 14.89 -8.19 -6.05
CA TRP A 44 14.55 -9.45 -6.74
C TRP A 44 15.41 -10.62 -6.27
N VAL A 45 16.72 -10.40 -6.11
CA VAL A 45 17.63 -11.46 -5.70
C VAL A 45 17.28 -11.98 -4.29
N PRO A 46 17.08 -11.11 -3.27
CA PRO A 46 16.59 -11.55 -1.96
C PRO A 46 15.26 -12.31 -2.02
N ALA A 47 14.29 -11.80 -2.79
CA ALA A 47 12.99 -12.44 -2.93
C ALA A 47 13.08 -13.81 -3.60
N PHE A 48 13.95 -13.99 -4.59
CA PHE A 48 14.18 -15.28 -5.23
C PHE A 48 14.91 -16.26 -4.29
N LEU A 49 15.94 -15.81 -3.55
CA LEU A 49 16.63 -16.63 -2.56
C LEU A 49 15.70 -17.08 -1.43
N ALA A 50 14.74 -16.21 -1.05
CA ALA A 50 13.69 -16.53 -0.10
C ALA A 50 12.81 -17.72 -0.52
N LEU A 51 12.61 -17.92 -1.82
CA LEU A 51 11.92 -19.09 -2.38
C LEU A 51 12.88 -20.30 -2.57
N LEU A 52 14.10 -20.03 -2.99
CA LEU A 52 15.03 -21.10 -3.37
C LEU A 52 15.57 -21.87 -2.16
N ILE A 53 15.95 -21.19 -1.08
CA ILE A 53 16.61 -21.84 0.07
C ILE A 53 15.63 -22.75 0.84
N PRO A 54 14.41 -22.36 1.21
CA PRO A 54 13.47 -23.23 1.91
C PRO A 54 13.01 -24.43 1.07
N PHE A 55 13.12 -24.36 -0.26
CA PHE A 55 12.84 -25.48 -1.14
C PHE A 55 13.64 -26.73 -0.75
N PHE A 56 14.93 -26.58 -0.45
CA PHE A 56 15.80 -27.70 -0.07
C PHE A 56 15.41 -28.31 1.29
N LEU A 57 14.78 -27.53 2.17
CA LEU A 57 14.32 -27.96 3.48
C LEU A 57 12.91 -28.55 3.49
N SER A 58 12.16 -28.42 2.39
CA SER A 58 10.84 -29.02 2.25
C SER A 58 10.91 -30.54 2.10
N LYS A 59 10.02 -31.28 2.78
CA LYS A 59 9.93 -32.76 2.66
C LYS A 59 9.35 -33.20 1.32
N ASP A 60 8.36 -32.45 0.80
CA ASP A 60 7.71 -32.71 -0.50
C ASP A 60 7.97 -31.55 -1.45
N LYS A 61 8.90 -31.76 -2.41
CA LYS A 61 9.29 -30.76 -3.41
C LYS A 61 8.16 -30.41 -4.38
N LYS A 62 7.32 -31.41 -4.71
CA LYS A 62 6.19 -31.20 -5.61
C LYS A 62 5.11 -30.35 -4.94
N GLN A 63 4.80 -30.66 -3.68
CA GLN A 63 3.88 -29.84 -2.90
C GLN A 63 4.42 -28.42 -2.72
N TYR A 64 5.71 -28.25 -2.42
CA TYR A 64 6.35 -26.95 -2.32
C TYR A 64 6.16 -26.11 -3.60
N SER A 65 6.43 -26.68 -4.76
CA SER A 65 6.23 -26.03 -6.06
C SER A 65 4.77 -25.60 -6.24
N GLN A 66 3.81 -26.46 -5.90
CA GLN A 66 2.38 -26.13 -5.98
C GLN A 66 1.99 -24.99 -5.03
N VAL A 67 2.57 -24.97 -3.82
CA VAL A 67 2.33 -23.91 -2.83
C VAL A 67 2.87 -22.57 -3.35
N VAL A 68 4.07 -22.55 -3.92
CA VAL A 68 4.65 -21.33 -4.52
C VAL A 68 3.75 -20.83 -5.65
N ILE A 69 3.39 -21.71 -6.61
CA ILE A 69 2.54 -21.34 -7.76
C ILE A 69 1.16 -20.82 -7.27
N SER A 70 0.53 -21.50 -6.32
CA SER A 70 -0.79 -21.09 -5.81
C SER A 70 -0.73 -19.77 -5.05
N GLY A 71 0.42 -19.42 -4.44
CA GLY A 71 0.64 -18.11 -3.84
C GLY A 71 0.75 -17.01 -4.90
N MET A 72 1.55 -17.25 -5.95
CA MET A 72 1.70 -16.33 -7.08
C MET A 72 0.39 -16.15 -7.86
N ALA A 73 -0.43 -17.19 -7.94
CA ALA A 73 -1.72 -17.21 -8.63
C ALA A 73 -2.89 -16.80 -7.71
N SER A 74 -2.63 -16.39 -6.49
CA SER A 74 -3.68 -15.96 -5.57
C SER A 74 -4.34 -14.66 -6.04
N GLU A 75 -5.61 -14.49 -5.71
CA GLU A 75 -6.35 -13.26 -6.05
C GLU A 75 -5.69 -12.04 -5.43
N GLU A 76 -5.18 -12.18 -4.20
CA GLU A 76 -4.45 -11.13 -3.49
C GLU A 76 -3.16 -10.68 -4.21
N CYS A 77 -2.57 -11.55 -5.04
CA CYS A 77 -1.42 -11.22 -5.88
C CYS A 77 -1.84 -10.70 -7.25
N LEU A 78 -2.73 -11.40 -7.93
CA LEU A 78 -3.06 -11.12 -9.33
C LEU A 78 -3.84 -9.83 -9.52
N VAL A 79 -4.80 -9.50 -8.64
CA VAL A 79 -5.61 -8.29 -8.78
C VAL A 79 -4.74 -7.02 -8.71
N PRO A 80 -3.91 -6.80 -7.67
CA PRO A 80 -3.01 -5.64 -7.66
C PRO A 80 -2.04 -5.62 -8.85
N THR A 81 -1.50 -6.77 -9.23
CA THR A 81 -0.55 -6.90 -10.35
C THR A 81 -1.14 -6.43 -11.66
N VAL A 82 -2.38 -6.85 -11.96
CA VAL A 82 -3.09 -6.42 -13.18
C VAL A 82 -3.45 -4.94 -13.08
N CYS A 83 -3.94 -4.47 -11.92
CA CYS A 83 -4.22 -3.04 -11.70
C CYS A 83 -2.99 -2.17 -11.96
N TRP A 84 -1.79 -2.61 -11.57
CA TRP A 84 -0.54 -1.86 -11.79
C TRP A 84 -0.21 -1.68 -13.26
N ILE A 85 -0.47 -2.68 -14.11
CA ILE A 85 -0.27 -2.56 -15.56
C ILE A 85 -1.13 -1.43 -16.12
N PHE A 86 -2.43 -1.45 -15.85
CA PHE A 86 -3.35 -0.44 -16.34
C PHE A 86 -3.06 0.95 -15.78
N ALA A 87 -2.81 1.04 -14.47
CA ALA A 87 -2.47 2.29 -13.83
C ALA A 87 -1.12 2.86 -14.30
N GLY A 88 -0.13 2.01 -14.57
CA GLY A 88 1.16 2.40 -15.14
C GLY A 88 1.04 3.00 -16.52
N VAL A 89 0.24 2.39 -17.40
CA VAL A 89 -0.05 2.94 -18.74
C VAL A 89 -0.78 4.28 -18.63
N PHE A 90 -1.81 4.39 -17.79
CA PHE A 90 -2.53 5.64 -17.57
C PHE A 90 -1.60 6.75 -17.07
N SER A 91 -0.81 6.47 -16.05
CA SER A 91 0.19 7.39 -15.50
C SER A 91 1.20 7.83 -16.56
N ARG A 92 1.69 6.89 -17.38
CA ARG A 92 2.64 7.21 -18.46
C ARG A 92 2.06 8.17 -19.48
N VAL A 93 0.81 7.95 -19.94
CA VAL A 93 0.11 8.86 -20.84
C VAL A 93 0.00 10.27 -20.25
N LEU A 94 -0.42 10.39 -18.98
CA LEU A 94 -0.53 11.67 -18.28
C LEU A 94 0.83 12.38 -18.14
N ARG A 95 1.87 11.62 -17.82
CA ARG A 95 3.21 12.17 -17.64
C ARG A 95 3.78 12.74 -18.94
N VAL A 96 3.73 11.96 -20.02
CA VAL A 96 4.31 12.42 -21.30
C VAL A 96 3.48 13.53 -21.96
N SER A 97 2.19 13.68 -21.61
CA SER A 97 1.36 14.81 -22.03
C SER A 97 1.75 16.13 -21.36
N GLY A 98 2.67 16.13 -20.38
CA GLY A 98 3.11 17.33 -19.68
C GLY A 98 2.17 17.82 -18.58
N LEU A 99 1.14 17.04 -18.19
CA LEU A 99 0.19 17.42 -17.14
C LEU A 99 0.87 17.83 -15.84
N ALA A 100 1.92 17.13 -15.44
CA ALA A 100 2.67 17.41 -14.22
C ALA A 100 3.26 18.84 -14.22
N ALA A 101 3.88 19.26 -15.34
CA ALA A 101 4.41 20.61 -15.50
C ALA A 101 3.27 21.66 -15.52
N GLY A 102 2.12 21.32 -16.11
CA GLY A 102 0.93 22.17 -16.09
C GLY A 102 0.41 22.43 -14.68
N ILE A 103 0.24 21.39 -13.87
CA ILE A 103 -0.20 21.50 -12.47
C ILE A 103 0.82 22.30 -11.65
N ALA A 104 2.12 21.99 -11.80
CA ALA A 104 3.19 22.70 -11.11
C ALA A 104 3.21 24.18 -11.46
N GLY A 105 3.06 24.52 -12.75
CA GLY A 105 3.03 25.92 -13.21
C GLY A 105 1.85 26.70 -12.66
N VAL A 106 0.63 26.10 -12.63
CA VAL A 106 -0.53 26.74 -12.00
C VAL A 106 -0.33 26.93 -10.50
N ALA A 107 0.18 25.91 -9.80
CA ALA A 107 0.43 25.98 -8.39
C ALA A 107 1.47 27.09 -8.06
N ALA A 108 2.57 27.16 -8.81
CA ALA A 108 3.58 28.19 -8.66
C ALA A 108 3.01 29.61 -8.89
N ASN A 109 2.22 29.80 -9.97
CA ASN A 109 1.56 31.08 -10.27
C ASN A 109 0.54 31.48 -9.19
N ALA A 110 -0.07 30.51 -8.52
CA ALA A 110 -0.96 30.75 -7.39
C ALA A 110 -0.22 30.98 -6.06
N GLY A 111 1.13 31.01 -6.05
CA GLY A 111 1.95 31.16 -4.86
C GLY A 111 1.99 29.92 -3.95
N VAL A 112 1.60 28.76 -4.47
CA VAL A 112 1.65 27.48 -3.72
C VAL A 112 3.08 26.94 -3.75
N GLY A 113 3.77 27.10 -2.62
CA GLY A 113 5.12 26.54 -2.45
C GLY A 113 5.11 25.03 -2.19
N PRO A 114 6.34 24.41 -2.22
CA PRO A 114 6.49 22.96 -2.06
C PRO A 114 5.82 22.38 -0.81
N THR A 115 5.96 23.03 0.34
CA THR A 115 5.35 22.57 1.61
C THR A 115 3.81 22.57 1.55
N MET A 116 3.22 23.63 0.97
CA MET A 116 1.77 23.71 0.84
C MET A 116 1.24 22.66 -0.14
N PHE A 117 1.95 22.45 -1.26
CA PHE A 117 1.60 21.41 -2.22
C PHE A 117 1.66 20.02 -1.62
N LEU A 118 2.65 19.74 -0.76
CA LEU A 118 2.76 18.49 -0.01
C LEU A 118 1.52 18.23 0.86
N ILE A 119 1.04 19.24 1.59
CA ILE A 119 -0.15 19.12 2.42
C ILE A 119 -1.40 18.91 1.57
N ILE A 120 -1.54 19.63 0.46
CA ILE A 120 -2.64 19.43 -0.51
C ILE A 120 -2.60 17.98 -1.02
N THR A 121 -1.43 17.46 -1.36
CA THR A 121 -1.25 16.09 -1.82
C THR A 121 -1.68 15.05 -0.78
N PHE A 122 -1.28 15.23 0.48
CA PHE A 122 -1.70 14.37 1.58
C PHE A 122 -3.24 14.36 1.73
N LEU A 123 -3.84 15.55 1.79
CA LEU A 123 -5.30 15.68 1.99
C LEU A 123 -6.10 15.19 0.77
N ALA A 124 -5.64 15.48 -0.46
CA ALA A 124 -6.27 14.97 -1.67
C ALA A 124 -6.25 13.43 -1.74
N SER A 125 -5.10 12.83 -1.39
CA SER A 125 -4.97 11.37 -1.29
C SER A 125 -5.89 10.80 -0.19
N ALA A 126 -5.98 11.46 0.96
CA ALA A 126 -6.85 11.06 2.06
C ALA A 126 -8.34 11.07 1.67
N VAL A 127 -8.79 12.13 1.00
CA VAL A 127 -10.17 12.26 0.51
C VAL A 127 -10.47 11.20 -0.56
N PHE A 128 -9.56 11.02 -1.52
CA PHE A 128 -9.74 10.03 -2.58
C PHE A 128 -9.79 8.60 -2.02
N ALA A 129 -8.90 8.23 -1.12
CA ALA A 129 -8.88 6.91 -0.49
C ALA A 129 -10.16 6.65 0.33
N THR A 130 -10.63 7.64 1.09
CA THR A 130 -11.87 7.51 1.85
C THR A 130 -13.09 7.31 0.94
N ALA A 131 -13.12 7.99 -0.20
CA ALA A 131 -14.22 7.91 -1.16
C ALA A 131 -14.20 6.62 -2.00
N SER A 132 -13.00 6.16 -2.39
CA SER A 132 -12.82 4.97 -3.25
C SER A 132 -12.75 3.66 -2.47
N GLY A 133 -12.42 3.70 -1.18
CA GLY A 133 -12.21 2.52 -0.34
C GLY A 133 -10.99 1.69 -0.69
N THR A 134 -10.03 2.27 -1.44
CA THR A 134 -8.83 1.55 -1.87
C THR A 134 -7.56 2.34 -1.65
N GLY A 135 -6.66 1.80 -0.81
CA GLY A 135 -5.34 2.39 -0.60
C GLY A 135 -4.45 2.29 -1.84
N PHE A 136 -4.44 1.14 -2.51
CA PHE A 136 -3.61 0.94 -3.72
C PHE A 136 -4.06 1.81 -4.89
N GLY A 137 -5.37 1.96 -5.11
CA GLY A 137 -5.91 2.86 -6.13
C GLY A 137 -5.53 4.31 -5.88
N THR A 138 -5.52 4.72 -4.63
CA THR A 138 -5.09 6.05 -4.21
C THR A 138 -3.60 6.28 -4.46
N ILE A 139 -2.75 5.31 -4.13
CA ILE A 139 -1.31 5.38 -4.43
C ILE A 139 -1.10 5.52 -5.94
N ALA A 140 -1.80 4.72 -6.76
CA ALA A 140 -1.73 4.81 -8.21
C ALA A 140 -2.09 6.21 -8.72
N ALA A 141 -3.22 6.76 -8.29
CA ALA A 141 -3.68 8.08 -8.70
C ALA A 141 -2.73 9.19 -8.21
N GLY A 142 -2.33 9.16 -6.95
CA GLY A 142 -1.43 10.15 -6.36
C GLY A 142 -0.04 10.13 -6.96
N MET A 143 0.55 8.95 -7.10
CA MET A 143 1.87 8.77 -7.71
C MET A 143 1.87 9.06 -9.22
N GLY A 144 0.76 8.79 -9.90
CA GLY A 144 0.62 9.06 -11.34
C GLY A 144 0.46 10.54 -11.68
N VAL A 145 -0.14 11.34 -10.80
CA VAL A 145 -0.51 12.74 -11.07
C VAL A 145 0.18 13.72 -10.12
N LEU A 146 0.02 13.54 -8.81
CA LEU A 146 0.49 14.51 -7.81
C LEU A 146 1.99 14.40 -7.56
N TYR A 147 2.55 13.19 -7.60
CA TYR A 147 3.98 12.99 -7.39
C TYR A 147 4.84 13.72 -8.43
N PRO A 148 4.65 13.50 -9.77
CA PRO A 148 5.44 14.22 -10.75
C PRO A 148 5.21 15.74 -10.73
N ALA A 149 4.00 16.21 -10.38
CA ALA A 149 3.71 17.62 -10.22
C ALA A 149 4.47 18.24 -9.02
N GLY A 150 4.51 17.55 -7.89
CA GLY A 150 5.27 17.99 -6.72
C GLY A 150 6.79 17.93 -6.93
N VAL A 151 7.29 16.92 -7.68
CA VAL A 151 8.68 16.87 -8.13
C VAL A 151 9.03 18.12 -8.95
N ALA A 152 8.18 18.49 -9.91
CA ALA A 152 8.38 19.69 -10.73
C ALA A 152 8.31 20.99 -9.91
N LEU A 153 7.55 21.02 -8.80
CA LEU A 153 7.49 22.14 -7.85
C LEU A 153 8.69 22.18 -6.87
N GLY A 154 9.59 21.19 -6.91
CA GLY A 154 10.70 21.08 -5.98
C GLY A 154 10.36 20.55 -4.61
N CYS A 155 9.26 19.80 -4.44
CA CYS A 155 8.98 19.08 -3.20
C CYS A 155 10.08 18.06 -2.91
N ASN A 156 10.37 17.82 -1.62
CA ASN A 156 11.23 16.71 -1.23
C ASN A 156 10.60 15.38 -1.67
N HIS A 157 11.28 14.63 -2.54
CA HIS A 157 10.71 13.46 -3.22
C HIS A 157 10.27 12.35 -2.27
N PRO A 158 11.10 11.88 -1.29
CA PRO A 158 10.68 10.88 -0.32
C PRO A 158 9.48 11.34 0.53
N LEU A 159 9.47 12.59 0.96
CA LEU A 159 8.41 13.15 1.80
C LEU A 159 7.09 13.25 1.03
N LEU A 160 7.15 13.62 -0.26
CA LEU A 160 5.98 13.69 -1.14
C LEU A 160 5.36 12.30 -1.37
N ALA A 161 6.19 11.29 -1.64
CA ALA A 161 5.73 9.90 -1.74
C ALA A 161 5.13 9.41 -0.42
N GLY A 162 5.78 9.73 0.70
CA GLY A 162 5.27 9.44 2.05
C GLY A 162 3.94 10.12 2.35
N ALA A 163 3.70 11.32 1.85
CA ALA A 163 2.43 12.04 1.98
C ALA A 163 1.29 11.33 1.22
N ILE A 164 1.56 10.85 -0.01
CA ILE A 164 0.59 10.08 -0.79
C ILE A 164 0.23 8.76 -0.09
N ILE A 165 1.22 7.99 0.36
CA ILE A 165 0.99 6.74 1.10
C ILE A 165 0.24 7.02 2.40
N SER A 166 0.61 8.08 3.12
CA SER A 166 -0.06 8.49 4.37
C SER A 166 -1.53 8.84 4.15
N GLY A 167 -1.84 9.55 3.06
CA GLY A 167 -3.22 9.85 2.66
C GLY A 167 -3.99 8.58 2.29
N ALA A 168 -3.37 7.66 1.55
CA ALA A 168 -3.94 6.38 1.21
C ALA A 168 -4.28 5.55 2.46
N ALA A 169 -3.36 5.46 3.42
CA ALA A 169 -3.56 4.75 4.68
C ALA A 169 -4.66 5.40 5.56
N PHE A 170 -4.74 6.75 5.59
CA PHE A 170 -5.82 7.45 6.29
C PHE A 170 -7.18 7.09 5.72
N GLY A 171 -7.32 7.16 4.39
CA GLY A 171 -8.58 6.90 3.74
C GLY A 171 -9.01 5.43 3.85
N ASP A 172 -8.09 4.50 3.70
CA ASP A 172 -8.32 3.08 3.91
C ASP A 172 -8.85 2.78 5.32
N ASN A 173 -8.31 3.47 6.32
CA ASN A 173 -8.82 3.41 7.70
C ASN A 173 -10.26 3.94 7.87
N LEU A 174 -10.73 4.86 7.06
CA LEU A 174 -12.04 5.49 7.24
C LEU A 174 -13.10 5.01 6.24
N ALA A 175 -12.71 4.38 5.15
CA ALA A 175 -13.65 3.94 4.13
C ALA A 175 -14.50 2.75 4.63
N PRO A 176 -15.83 2.87 4.63
CA PRO A 176 -16.70 1.76 5.02
C PRO A 176 -16.70 0.60 4.00
N ILE A 177 -16.24 0.87 2.78
CA ILE A 177 -16.13 -0.12 1.70
C ILE A 177 -14.72 -0.72 1.59
N SER A 178 -13.78 -0.33 2.46
CA SER A 178 -12.46 -0.94 2.52
C SER A 178 -12.54 -2.42 2.94
N ASP A 179 -11.75 -3.27 2.28
CA ASP A 179 -11.66 -4.69 2.58
C ASP A 179 -11.19 -4.94 4.03
N THR A 180 -10.28 -4.12 4.55
CA THR A 180 -9.81 -4.21 5.94
C THR A 180 -10.91 -3.93 6.94
N THR A 181 -11.73 -2.92 6.67
CA THR A 181 -12.88 -2.58 7.52
C THR A 181 -13.94 -3.69 7.50
N ILE A 182 -14.23 -4.22 6.31
CA ILE A 182 -15.18 -5.34 6.15
C ILE A 182 -14.68 -6.60 6.87
N CYS A 183 -13.39 -6.95 6.67
CA CYS A 183 -12.79 -8.13 7.31
C CYS A 183 -12.75 -8.00 8.84
N SER A 184 -12.38 -6.82 9.36
CA SER A 184 -12.33 -6.59 10.81
C SER A 184 -13.71 -6.67 11.45
N ALA A 185 -14.73 -6.06 10.84
CA ALA A 185 -16.11 -6.14 11.27
C ALA A 185 -16.65 -7.57 11.25
N ALA A 186 -16.46 -8.29 10.14
CA ALA A 186 -16.94 -9.65 9.95
C ALA A 186 -16.31 -10.63 10.95
N THR A 187 -14.99 -10.54 11.21
CA THR A 187 -14.33 -11.42 12.18
C THR A 187 -14.82 -11.23 13.60
N GLN A 188 -15.25 -10.04 13.95
CA GLN A 188 -15.80 -9.75 15.28
C GLN A 188 -17.31 -9.91 15.36
N GLY A 189 -18.02 -10.00 14.22
CA GLY A 189 -19.47 -10.15 14.14
C GLY A 189 -20.21 -8.85 14.45
N VAL A 190 -19.66 -7.70 14.05
CA VAL A 190 -20.24 -6.37 14.25
C VAL A 190 -20.48 -5.65 12.91
N ASP A 191 -21.28 -4.59 12.93
CA ASP A 191 -21.58 -3.81 11.73
C ASP A 191 -20.41 -2.87 11.33
N VAL A 192 -20.20 -2.74 10.03
CA VAL A 192 -19.15 -1.89 9.44
C VAL A 192 -19.29 -0.42 9.85
N PRO A 193 -20.48 0.21 9.82
CA PRO A 193 -20.63 1.59 10.24
C PRO A 193 -20.23 1.84 11.71
N GLY A 194 -20.48 0.88 12.60
CA GLY A 194 -20.06 0.94 13.99
C GLY A 194 -18.54 0.90 14.14
N VAL A 195 -17.86 0.04 13.37
CA VAL A 195 -16.38 -0.04 13.35
C VAL A 195 -15.79 1.28 12.87
N VAL A 196 -16.27 1.84 11.76
CA VAL A 196 -15.80 3.14 11.23
C VAL A 196 -15.99 4.25 12.27
N ARG A 197 -17.16 4.32 12.92
CA ARG A 197 -17.42 5.33 13.97
C ARG A 197 -16.49 5.18 15.18
N SER A 198 -16.17 3.94 15.58
CA SER A 198 -15.26 3.69 16.70
C SER A 198 -13.84 4.16 16.40
N ARG A 199 -13.42 4.14 15.13
CA ARG A 199 -12.09 4.51 14.65
C ARG A 199 -11.95 5.99 14.32
N LEU A 200 -13.04 6.66 13.93
CA LEU A 200 -13.04 8.02 13.39
C LEU A 200 -12.25 9.01 14.27
N LYS A 201 -12.42 8.95 15.59
CA LYS A 201 -11.70 9.84 16.54
C LYS A 201 -10.18 9.66 16.47
N TYR A 202 -9.68 8.43 16.36
CA TYR A 202 -8.26 8.14 16.29
C TYR A 202 -7.66 8.56 14.96
N SER A 203 -8.35 8.29 13.85
CA SER A 203 -7.92 8.69 12.52
C SER A 203 -7.87 10.20 12.35
N ILE A 204 -8.87 10.93 12.84
CA ILE A 204 -8.87 12.41 12.81
C ILE A 204 -7.74 12.99 13.66
N ILE A 205 -7.52 12.48 14.87
CA ILE A 205 -6.42 12.91 15.72
C ILE A 205 -5.08 12.65 15.03
N SER A 206 -4.91 11.46 14.44
CA SER A 206 -3.68 11.12 13.71
C SER A 206 -3.46 12.01 12.50
N CYS A 207 -4.51 12.33 11.75
CA CYS A 207 -4.44 13.27 10.63
C CYS A 207 -4.05 14.69 11.10
N ALA A 208 -4.70 15.18 12.14
CA ALA A 208 -4.44 16.50 12.72
C ALA A 208 -3.00 16.65 13.24
N ILE A 209 -2.42 15.58 13.79
CA ILE A 209 -1.02 15.55 14.22
C ILE A 209 -0.08 15.42 13.00
N SER A 210 -0.46 14.66 11.98
CA SER A 210 0.39 14.44 10.81
C SER A 210 0.65 15.70 10.00
N ILE A 211 -0.33 16.60 9.89
CA ILE A 211 -0.20 17.87 9.15
C ILE A 211 0.97 18.72 9.67
N PRO A 212 1.00 19.13 10.95
CA PRO A 212 2.15 19.90 11.44
C PRO A 212 3.47 19.15 11.38
N VAL A 213 3.47 17.81 11.55
CA VAL A 213 4.68 17.00 11.39
C VAL A 213 5.18 17.06 9.94
N PHE A 214 4.30 16.95 8.93
CA PHE A 214 4.68 17.14 7.53
C PHE A 214 5.27 18.52 7.27
N ILE A 215 4.69 19.58 7.84
CA ILE A 215 5.21 20.95 7.71
C ILE A 215 6.62 21.04 8.30
N ILE A 216 6.80 20.58 9.54
CA ILE A 216 8.10 20.62 10.24
C ILE A 216 9.16 19.82 9.46
N VAL A 217 8.84 18.59 9.04
CA VAL A 217 9.78 17.75 8.28
C VAL A 217 10.11 18.37 6.93
N SER A 218 9.12 18.97 6.23
CA SER A 218 9.33 19.69 4.99
C SER A 218 10.27 20.88 5.16
N MET A 219 10.15 21.64 6.26
CA MET A 219 11.04 22.75 6.58
C MET A 219 12.47 22.29 6.91
N ILE A 220 12.63 21.17 7.61
CA ILE A 220 13.93 20.61 7.99
C ILE A 220 14.68 20.07 6.77
N LEU A 221 14.00 19.29 5.92
CA LEU A 221 14.61 18.69 4.74
C LEU A 221 14.84 19.71 3.62
N GLY A 222 14.01 20.75 3.57
CA GLY A 222 14.02 21.75 2.51
C GLY A 222 13.52 21.23 1.17
N PRO A 223 13.40 22.11 0.17
CA PRO A 223 13.05 21.73 -1.19
C PRO A 223 14.19 20.95 -1.84
N ASP A 224 13.85 20.05 -2.75
CA ASP A 224 14.84 19.31 -3.54
C ASP A 224 15.42 20.25 -4.61
N LYS A 225 16.72 20.46 -4.55
CA LYS A 225 17.44 21.43 -5.42
C LYS A 225 17.40 21.04 -6.91
N ASN A 226 17.13 19.79 -7.21
CA ASN A 226 17.09 19.27 -8.58
C ASN A 226 15.71 19.40 -9.25
N GLY A 227 14.67 19.78 -8.51
CA GLY A 227 13.29 19.86 -9.00
C GLY A 227 12.78 21.28 -9.30
N ALA A 228 13.36 22.31 -8.68
CA ALA A 228 12.88 23.68 -8.86
C ALA A 228 13.38 24.27 -10.18
N THR A 229 12.65 24.09 -11.26
CA THR A 229 12.74 24.98 -12.42
C THR A 229 11.98 26.26 -12.09
N GLU A 230 12.67 27.23 -11.42
CA GLU A 230 12.20 28.60 -11.40
C GLU A 230 11.95 29.02 -12.86
N ASN A 231 10.70 29.31 -13.22
CA ASN A 231 10.26 29.76 -14.56
C ASN A 231 10.23 28.70 -15.69
N ALA A 232 9.97 27.43 -15.46
CA ALA A 232 9.62 26.55 -16.57
C ALA A 232 8.31 27.04 -17.20
N SER A 233 8.41 27.56 -18.42
CA SER A 233 7.23 27.87 -19.23
C SER A 233 6.47 26.55 -19.45
N TYR A 234 5.30 26.41 -18.86
CA TYR A 234 4.44 25.25 -19.10
C TYR A 234 3.43 25.58 -20.21
N ASN A 235 3.05 24.58 -20.97
CA ASN A 235 1.97 24.70 -21.95
C ASN A 235 0.61 24.59 -21.24
N PRO A 236 -0.22 25.67 -21.17
CA PRO A 236 -1.54 25.58 -20.52
C PRO A 236 -2.46 24.51 -21.11
N MET A 237 -2.25 24.10 -22.37
CA MET A 237 -3.03 23.05 -23.03
C MET A 237 -2.89 21.70 -22.31
N THR A 238 -1.77 21.46 -21.61
CA THR A 238 -1.58 20.22 -20.84
C THR A 238 -2.61 20.04 -19.73
N LEU A 239 -3.20 21.13 -19.23
CA LEU A 239 -4.24 21.08 -18.19
C LEU A 239 -5.56 20.45 -18.67
N ILE A 240 -5.78 20.33 -19.99
CA ILE A 240 -6.93 19.59 -20.53
C ILE A 240 -6.95 18.14 -20.06
N MET A 241 -5.78 17.58 -19.73
CA MET A 241 -5.62 16.23 -19.21
C MET A 241 -6.20 16.06 -17.79
N LEU A 242 -6.57 17.15 -17.09
CA LEU A 242 -7.33 17.05 -15.84
C LEU A 242 -8.74 16.48 -16.06
N ILE A 243 -9.31 16.62 -17.27
CA ILE A 243 -10.64 16.10 -17.60
C ILE A 243 -10.64 14.57 -17.55
N PRO A 244 -9.79 13.85 -18.33
CA PRO A 244 -9.69 12.38 -18.19
C PRO A 244 -9.30 11.94 -16.77
N VAL A 245 -8.45 12.66 -16.04
CA VAL A 245 -8.13 12.36 -14.65
C VAL A 245 -9.38 12.42 -13.76
N ALA A 246 -10.15 13.52 -13.84
CA ALA A 246 -11.36 13.69 -13.03
C ALA A 246 -12.42 12.62 -13.33
N ILE A 247 -12.60 12.27 -14.61
CA ILE A 247 -13.53 11.21 -15.02
C ILE A 247 -13.06 9.85 -14.53
N THR A 248 -11.76 9.55 -14.63
CA THR A 248 -11.19 8.30 -14.13
C THR A 248 -11.39 8.18 -12.61
N ILE A 249 -11.13 9.24 -11.86
CA ILE A 249 -11.36 9.28 -10.40
C ILE A 249 -12.84 9.06 -10.08
N TYR A 250 -13.75 9.74 -10.79
CA TYR A 250 -15.19 9.57 -10.60
C TYR A 250 -15.64 8.13 -10.86
N ILE A 251 -15.15 7.51 -11.93
CA ILE A 251 -15.47 6.11 -12.26
C ILE A 251 -14.89 5.17 -11.20
N ALA A 252 -13.65 5.37 -10.75
CA ALA A 252 -13.02 4.56 -9.72
C ALA A 252 -13.84 4.58 -8.41
N ILE A 253 -14.29 5.76 -7.98
CA ILE A 253 -15.13 5.92 -6.80
C ILE A 253 -16.49 5.23 -6.98
N LYS A 254 -17.11 5.37 -8.15
CA LYS A 254 -18.45 4.85 -8.41
C LYS A 254 -18.50 3.34 -8.64
N SER A 255 -17.51 2.79 -9.36
CA SER A 255 -17.45 1.37 -9.69
C SER A 255 -16.75 0.52 -8.62
N GLY A 256 -15.83 1.11 -7.85
CA GLY A 256 -14.92 0.37 -6.99
C GLY A 256 -13.89 -0.47 -7.76
N ASP A 257 -13.79 -0.32 -9.09
CA ASP A 257 -12.94 -1.11 -9.97
C ASP A 257 -11.90 -0.22 -10.67
N ILE A 258 -10.63 -0.46 -10.36
CA ILE A 258 -9.51 0.32 -10.89
C ILE A 258 -9.27 0.00 -12.36
N ILE A 259 -9.48 -1.24 -12.80
CA ILE A 259 -9.25 -1.67 -14.19
C ILE A 259 -10.26 -0.97 -15.11
N ILE A 260 -11.54 -0.97 -14.72
CA ILE A 260 -12.59 -0.24 -15.47
C ILE A 260 -12.25 1.24 -15.55
N ALA A 261 -11.91 1.84 -14.41
CA ALA A 261 -11.63 3.27 -14.34
C ALA A 261 -10.41 3.66 -15.19
N THR A 262 -9.30 2.93 -15.06
CA THR A 262 -8.07 3.23 -15.81
C THR A 262 -8.19 2.89 -17.28
N SER A 263 -8.92 1.84 -17.67
CA SER A 263 -9.17 1.52 -19.09
C SER A 263 -9.91 2.65 -19.80
N ILE A 264 -10.98 3.15 -19.19
CA ILE A 264 -11.72 4.32 -19.72
C ILE A 264 -10.83 5.56 -19.69
N GLY A 265 -10.07 5.73 -18.60
CA GLY A 265 -9.12 6.84 -18.42
C GLY A 265 -8.05 6.90 -19.50
N ILE A 266 -7.44 5.75 -19.86
CA ILE A 266 -6.44 5.67 -20.93
C ILE A 266 -7.05 6.12 -22.26
N ILE A 267 -8.22 5.57 -22.62
CA ILE A 267 -8.89 5.93 -23.88
C ILE A 267 -9.20 7.43 -23.91
N LEU A 268 -9.80 7.97 -22.85
CA LEU A 268 -10.10 9.40 -22.76
C LEU A 268 -8.82 10.25 -22.82
N ALA A 269 -7.77 9.85 -22.09
CA ALA A 269 -6.49 10.57 -22.10
C ALA A 269 -5.91 10.65 -23.52
N LEU A 270 -5.95 9.56 -24.28
CA LEU A 270 -5.49 9.54 -25.67
C LEU A 270 -6.39 10.37 -26.60
N VAL A 271 -7.72 10.31 -26.42
CA VAL A 271 -8.70 11.12 -27.17
C VAL A 271 -8.48 12.64 -26.97
N PHE A 272 -7.99 13.04 -25.78
CA PHE A 272 -7.64 14.44 -25.54
C PHE A 272 -6.21 14.77 -25.95
N ALA A 273 -5.25 13.89 -25.71
CA ALA A 273 -3.82 14.17 -25.93
C ALA A 273 -3.43 14.21 -27.42
N VAL A 274 -3.98 13.29 -28.24
CA VAL A 274 -3.58 13.17 -29.65
C VAL A 274 -4.09 14.36 -30.47
N PRO A 275 -5.38 14.75 -30.44
CA PRO A 275 -5.85 15.90 -31.23
C PRO A 275 -5.28 17.25 -30.78
N THR A 276 -4.84 17.35 -29.52
CA THR A 276 -4.21 18.57 -28.99
C THR A 276 -2.72 18.67 -29.28
N GLY A 277 -2.12 17.66 -29.92
CA GLY A 277 -0.69 17.65 -30.27
C GLY A 277 0.23 17.47 -29.05
N LEU A 278 -0.28 16.94 -27.94
CA LEU A 278 0.54 16.60 -26.76
C LEU A 278 1.26 15.26 -26.92
N ILE A 279 0.67 14.34 -27.69
CA ILE A 279 1.17 13.01 -27.99
C ILE A 279 0.82 12.70 -29.44
N ASP A 280 1.77 12.13 -30.19
CA ASP A 280 1.49 11.62 -31.54
C ASP A 280 0.90 10.21 -31.46
N LEU A 281 0.13 9.79 -32.47
CA LEU A 281 -0.46 8.47 -32.48
C LEU A 281 0.57 7.39 -32.82
N ILE A 282 1.37 7.62 -33.88
CA ILE A 282 2.33 6.63 -34.40
C ILE A 282 3.59 7.35 -34.89
N HIS A 283 4.74 6.84 -34.49
CA HIS A 283 6.04 7.17 -35.08
C HIS A 283 6.62 5.93 -35.76
N ILE A 284 6.99 6.02 -37.01
CA ILE A 284 7.73 4.97 -37.74
C ILE A 284 8.97 5.64 -38.31
N ASP A 285 10.15 5.23 -37.81
CA ASP A 285 11.47 5.77 -38.21
C ASP A 285 11.45 7.32 -38.26
N SER A 286 10.82 7.95 -37.28
CA SER A 286 10.55 9.39 -37.22
C SER A 286 11.54 10.10 -36.29
N ASP A 287 12.03 11.27 -36.72
CA ASP A 287 12.86 12.17 -35.91
C ASP A 287 12.04 13.10 -35.00
N SER A 288 10.72 12.87 -34.87
CA SER A 288 9.85 13.65 -33.98
C SER A 288 10.29 13.53 -32.54
N THR A 289 10.34 14.65 -31.85
CA THR A 289 10.65 14.74 -30.41
C THR A 289 9.43 14.55 -29.51
N LEU A 290 8.22 14.52 -30.09
CA LEU A 290 6.99 14.27 -29.35
C LEU A 290 6.89 12.77 -28.98
N PRO A 291 6.36 12.45 -27.80
CA PRO A 291 6.06 11.05 -27.46
C PRO A 291 4.95 10.51 -28.37
N ALA A 292 5.05 9.24 -28.76
CA ALA A 292 4.01 8.59 -29.55
C ALA A 292 3.36 7.45 -28.79
N VAL A 293 2.07 7.20 -29.05
CA VAL A 293 1.34 6.06 -28.48
C VAL A 293 2.04 4.75 -28.88
N PHE A 294 2.38 4.64 -30.18
CA PHE A 294 3.21 3.57 -30.74
C PHE A 294 4.44 4.17 -31.41
N SER A 295 5.60 3.59 -31.20
CA SER A 295 6.80 3.91 -31.94
C SER A 295 7.43 2.64 -32.51
N VAL A 296 7.94 2.73 -33.72
CA VAL A 296 8.72 1.66 -34.36
C VAL A 296 10.00 2.29 -34.87
N GLY A 297 11.14 1.82 -34.40
CA GLY A 297 12.46 2.31 -34.81
C GLY A 297 13.44 1.15 -34.99
N GLY A 298 14.55 1.42 -35.69
CA GLY A 298 15.59 0.45 -36.01
C GLY A 298 15.51 -0.08 -37.43
N GLU A 299 16.52 -0.84 -37.86
CA GLU A 299 16.65 -1.37 -39.21
C GLU A 299 16.50 -2.89 -39.25
N GLY A 300 15.86 -3.41 -40.31
CA GLY A 300 15.78 -4.84 -40.60
C GLY A 300 15.11 -5.63 -39.44
N LEU A 301 15.82 -6.68 -38.98
CA LEU A 301 15.35 -7.55 -37.89
C LEU A 301 15.54 -6.95 -36.48
N ASP A 302 16.30 -5.85 -36.39
CA ASP A 302 16.53 -5.12 -35.10
C ASP A 302 15.45 -4.05 -34.85
N ARG A 303 14.36 -4.07 -35.62
CA ARG A 303 13.24 -3.17 -35.37
C ARG A 303 12.57 -3.44 -34.02
N VAL A 304 12.44 -2.40 -33.22
CA VAL A 304 11.85 -2.44 -31.88
C VAL A 304 10.55 -1.66 -31.88
N VAL A 305 9.51 -2.27 -31.32
CA VAL A 305 8.24 -1.61 -31.02
C VAL A 305 8.34 -1.00 -29.63
N GLY A 306 8.05 0.28 -29.52
CA GLY A 306 8.05 1.05 -28.28
C GLY A 306 6.86 2.01 -28.20
N GLY A 307 7.03 3.09 -27.47
CA GLY A 307 6.03 4.13 -27.29
C GLY A 307 5.38 4.11 -25.91
N VAL A 308 4.46 5.04 -25.73
CA VAL A 308 3.87 5.34 -24.41
C VAL A 308 3.20 4.12 -23.77
N LEU A 309 2.52 3.29 -24.55
CA LEU A 309 1.87 2.08 -24.03
C LEU A 309 2.89 1.05 -23.57
N TYR A 310 3.92 0.81 -24.40
CA TYR A 310 5.01 -0.11 -24.04
C TYR A 310 5.73 0.34 -22.78
N ASP A 311 6.12 1.61 -22.71
CA ASP A 311 6.84 2.17 -21.57
C ASP A 311 6.02 2.10 -20.26
N GLY A 312 4.69 2.32 -20.35
CA GLY A 312 3.80 2.22 -19.21
C GLY A 312 3.71 0.79 -18.64
N ILE A 313 3.68 -0.22 -19.52
CA ILE A 313 3.72 -1.63 -19.12
C ILE A 313 5.10 -1.99 -18.55
N ALA A 314 6.16 -1.64 -19.29
CA ALA A 314 7.55 -1.95 -18.93
C ALA A 314 7.96 -1.34 -17.58
N GLY A 315 7.46 -0.13 -17.27
CA GLY A 315 7.70 0.54 -16.00
C GLY A 315 7.17 -0.24 -14.78
N MET A 316 6.16 -1.09 -14.97
CA MET A 316 5.57 -1.88 -13.88
C MET A 316 6.14 -3.30 -13.73
N ILE A 317 6.90 -3.80 -14.71
CA ILE A 317 7.44 -5.18 -14.67
C ILE A 317 8.21 -5.45 -13.37
N GLN A 318 8.95 -4.46 -12.91
CA GLN A 318 9.79 -4.55 -11.74
C GLN A 318 9.01 -4.89 -10.46
N VAL A 319 7.92 -4.17 -10.24
CA VAL A 319 7.07 -4.37 -9.05
C VAL A 319 6.23 -5.64 -9.17
N ILE A 320 5.85 -6.02 -10.40
CA ILE A 320 5.13 -7.26 -10.70
C ILE A 320 5.96 -8.48 -10.34
N VAL A 321 7.21 -8.54 -10.82
CA VAL A 321 8.12 -9.66 -10.52
C VAL A 321 8.34 -9.78 -9.02
N LEU A 322 8.59 -8.66 -8.33
CA LEU A 322 8.76 -8.69 -6.88
C LEU A 322 7.50 -9.18 -6.15
N ALA A 323 6.32 -8.70 -6.53
CA ALA A 323 5.06 -9.14 -5.94
C ALA A 323 4.86 -10.66 -6.09
N LEU A 324 5.03 -11.21 -7.29
CA LEU A 324 4.92 -12.66 -7.52
C LEU A 324 5.83 -13.45 -6.58
N LEU A 325 7.11 -13.06 -6.44
CA LEU A 325 8.06 -13.74 -5.57
C LEU A 325 7.67 -13.64 -4.09
N LEU A 326 7.20 -12.48 -3.65
CA LEU A 326 6.77 -12.27 -2.27
C LEU A 326 5.50 -13.07 -1.94
N PHE A 327 4.51 -13.09 -2.83
CA PHE A 327 3.28 -13.86 -2.60
C PHE A 327 3.51 -15.37 -2.60
N GLY A 328 4.48 -15.86 -3.38
CA GLY A 328 4.98 -17.23 -3.24
C GLY A 328 5.50 -17.51 -1.84
N SER A 329 6.30 -16.60 -1.28
CA SER A 329 6.85 -16.68 0.08
C SER A 329 5.77 -16.60 1.17
N ILE A 330 4.79 -15.73 1.02
CA ILE A 330 3.64 -15.60 1.93
C ILE A 330 2.86 -16.92 2.01
N ASN A 331 2.63 -17.56 0.85
CA ASN A 331 1.88 -18.80 0.83
C ASN A 331 2.66 -19.98 1.43
N ILE A 332 4.01 -19.99 1.31
CA ILE A 332 4.87 -20.95 2.03
C ILE A 332 4.66 -20.80 3.54
N MET A 333 4.66 -19.59 4.06
CA MET A 333 4.44 -19.32 5.48
C MET A 333 3.06 -19.82 5.94
N ARG A 334 1.98 -19.49 5.18
CA ARG A 334 0.61 -19.88 5.50
C ARG A 334 0.43 -21.40 5.48
N GLN A 335 0.85 -22.07 4.41
CA GLN A 335 0.71 -23.52 4.25
C GLN A 335 1.63 -24.32 5.16
N GLY A 336 2.72 -23.71 5.64
CA GLY A 336 3.64 -24.29 6.62
C GLY A 336 3.30 -23.98 8.08
N GLU A 337 2.20 -23.22 8.33
CA GLU A 337 1.73 -22.82 9.67
C GLU A 337 2.72 -21.91 10.43
N GLY A 338 3.55 -21.15 9.73
CA GLY A 338 4.46 -20.18 10.34
C GLY A 338 3.73 -19.01 11.02
N ASP A 339 2.62 -18.56 10.44
CA ASP A 339 1.71 -17.58 11.03
C ASP A 339 1.11 -18.06 12.36
N LEU A 340 0.70 -19.34 12.45
CA LEU A 340 0.21 -19.95 13.69
C LEU A 340 1.27 -20.01 14.79
N LEU A 341 2.55 -20.19 14.44
CA LEU A 341 3.63 -20.12 15.41
C LEU A 341 3.76 -18.75 16.06
N ILE A 342 3.64 -17.68 15.23
CA ILE A 342 3.66 -16.30 15.72
C ILE A 342 2.45 -16.07 16.65
N LEU A 343 1.26 -16.47 16.23
CA LEU A 343 0.03 -16.34 17.01
C LEU A 343 0.10 -17.05 18.35
N ASN A 344 0.51 -18.32 18.35
CA ASN A 344 0.61 -19.12 19.57
C ASN A 344 1.71 -18.64 20.53
N GLY A 345 2.80 -18.09 19.99
CA GLY A 345 3.88 -17.51 20.79
C GLY A 345 3.44 -16.26 21.56
N LEU A 346 2.79 -15.34 20.88
CA LEU A 346 2.33 -14.07 21.45
C LEU A 346 1.12 -14.24 22.38
N GLY A 347 0.23 -15.19 22.11
CA GLY A 347 -0.99 -15.43 22.91
C GLY A 347 -0.72 -15.74 24.40
N LYS A 348 0.41 -16.34 24.71
CA LYS A 348 0.76 -16.71 26.09
C LYS A 348 1.05 -15.50 26.99
N VAL A 349 1.22 -14.30 26.44
CA VAL A 349 1.61 -13.09 27.18
C VAL A 349 0.38 -12.26 27.61
N ALA A 350 -0.80 -12.49 27.06
CA ALA A 350 -2.01 -11.72 27.33
C ALA A 350 -2.69 -12.15 28.64
N LYS A 351 -2.25 -11.58 29.76
CA LYS A 351 -2.82 -11.87 31.10
C LYS A 351 -3.81 -10.82 31.60
N THR A 352 -3.94 -9.67 30.94
CA THR A 352 -4.81 -8.54 31.31
C THR A 352 -5.49 -7.99 30.07
N ALA A 353 -6.58 -7.25 30.22
CA ALA A 353 -7.25 -6.59 29.11
C ALA A 353 -6.33 -5.66 28.30
N THR A 354 -5.45 -4.91 28.97
CA THR A 354 -4.43 -4.09 28.32
C THR A 354 -3.40 -4.94 27.59
N GLY A 355 -2.94 -6.03 28.22
CA GLY A 355 -2.05 -7.00 27.57
C GLY A 355 -2.68 -7.67 26.35
N ALA A 356 -3.98 -7.98 26.41
CA ALA A 356 -4.72 -8.54 25.29
C ALA A 356 -4.81 -7.56 24.11
N GLU A 357 -5.12 -6.28 24.36
CA GLU A 357 -5.11 -5.24 23.31
C GLU A 357 -3.72 -5.08 22.66
N PHE A 358 -2.64 -5.10 23.46
CA PHE A 358 -1.27 -5.06 22.94
C PHE A 358 -0.94 -6.29 22.10
N VAL A 359 -1.32 -7.48 22.56
CA VAL A 359 -1.05 -8.73 21.84
C VAL A 359 -1.82 -8.75 20.51
N ILE A 360 -3.10 -8.38 20.49
CA ILE A 360 -3.89 -8.27 19.26
C ILE A 360 -3.23 -7.29 18.28
N SER A 361 -2.84 -6.10 18.78
CA SER A 361 -2.16 -5.09 17.97
C SER A 361 -0.83 -5.61 17.42
N ALA A 362 0.01 -6.21 18.27
CA ALA A 362 1.31 -6.75 17.85
C ALA A 362 1.16 -7.85 16.80
N MET A 363 0.20 -8.76 16.96
CA MET A 363 -0.06 -9.83 16.00
C MET A 363 -0.43 -9.28 14.63
N VAL A 364 -1.41 -8.36 14.58
CA VAL A 364 -1.84 -7.82 13.29
C VAL A 364 -0.77 -6.96 12.65
N ILE A 365 0.00 -6.19 13.42
CA ILE A 365 1.13 -5.39 12.91
C ILE A 365 2.21 -6.30 12.32
N ILE A 366 2.63 -7.33 13.05
CA ILE A 366 3.67 -8.26 12.60
C ILE A 366 3.23 -9.00 11.35
N LEU A 367 2.01 -9.56 11.36
CA LEU A 367 1.52 -10.31 10.21
C LEU A 367 1.27 -9.41 8.99
N SER A 368 0.68 -8.22 9.16
CA SER A 368 0.50 -7.29 8.04
C SER A 368 1.83 -6.78 7.49
N GLY A 369 2.82 -6.55 8.36
CA GLY A 369 4.16 -6.17 7.95
C GLY A 369 4.91 -7.29 7.20
N ILE A 370 4.78 -8.55 7.66
CA ILE A 370 5.37 -9.71 6.99
C ILE A 370 4.65 -10.00 5.67
N MET A 371 3.33 -10.06 5.69
CA MET A 371 2.52 -10.35 4.50
C MET A 371 2.47 -9.17 3.52
N GLY A 372 2.72 -7.94 4.00
CA GLY A 372 2.52 -6.73 3.23
C GLY A 372 1.04 -6.44 2.90
N LEU A 373 0.10 -7.18 3.49
CA LEU A 373 -1.33 -7.12 3.24
C LEU A 373 -2.11 -7.05 4.55
N ASN A 374 -3.08 -6.16 4.60
CA ASN A 374 -3.86 -5.89 5.80
C ASN A 374 -5.01 -6.88 6.00
N ALA A 375 -5.88 -7.05 5.02
CA ALA A 375 -7.06 -7.90 5.13
C ALA A 375 -6.72 -9.37 5.45
N PRO A 376 -5.77 -10.03 4.78
CA PRO A 376 -5.34 -11.37 5.16
C PRO A 376 -4.79 -11.50 6.59
N ALA A 377 -4.05 -10.48 7.07
CA ALA A 377 -3.55 -10.47 8.44
C ALA A 377 -4.69 -10.34 9.46
N ILE A 378 -5.68 -9.47 9.19
CA ILE A 378 -6.89 -9.32 10.00
C ILE A 378 -7.69 -10.63 10.05
N LEU A 379 -7.87 -11.32 8.92
CA LEU A 379 -8.58 -12.61 8.87
C LEU A 379 -7.86 -13.70 9.66
N ALA A 380 -6.52 -13.75 9.59
CA ALA A 380 -5.72 -14.73 10.32
C ALA A 380 -5.82 -14.54 11.84
N VAL A 381 -5.81 -13.28 12.30
CA VAL A 381 -5.85 -12.94 13.74
C VAL A 381 -7.29 -12.91 14.27
N GLY A 382 -8.24 -12.41 13.48
CA GLY A 382 -9.52 -11.91 13.96
C GLY A 382 -10.42 -12.93 14.63
N ALA A 383 -10.90 -13.92 13.88
CA ALA A 383 -11.90 -14.87 14.38
C ALA A 383 -11.28 -15.93 15.32
N SER A 384 -10.08 -16.39 14.97
CA SER A 384 -9.43 -17.51 15.67
C SER A 384 -8.76 -17.10 16.98
N PHE A 385 -8.32 -15.83 17.08
CA PHE A 385 -7.49 -15.38 18.19
C PHE A 385 -8.03 -14.11 18.86
N ALA A 386 -8.22 -13.03 18.12
CA ALA A 386 -8.60 -11.72 18.71
C ALA A 386 -10.00 -11.78 19.35
N LYS A 387 -10.97 -12.42 18.68
CA LYS A 387 -12.34 -12.52 19.21
C LYS A 387 -12.43 -13.31 20.52
N PRO A 388 -11.87 -14.53 20.65
CA PRO A 388 -11.85 -15.25 21.93
C PRO A 388 -11.12 -14.49 23.04
N LEU A 389 -9.97 -13.89 22.71
CA LEU A 389 -9.17 -13.13 23.67
C LEU A 389 -9.91 -11.89 24.16
N SER A 390 -10.60 -11.18 23.28
CA SER A 390 -11.41 -10.02 23.62
C SER A 390 -12.61 -10.36 24.49
N LYS A 391 -13.28 -11.49 24.23
CA LYS A 391 -14.35 -12.02 25.09
C LYS A 391 -13.81 -12.31 26.48
N GLN A 392 -12.69 -13.00 26.58
CA GLN A 392 -12.07 -13.38 27.86
C GLN A 392 -11.77 -12.14 28.73
N HIS A 393 -11.45 -10.99 28.13
CA HIS A 393 -11.02 -9.79 28.84
C HIS A 393 -12.04 -8.64 28.79
N GLY A 394 -13.27 -8.89 28.35
CA GLY A 394 -14.34 -7.87 28.32
C GLY A 394 -14.05 -6.68 27.42
N ILE A 395 -13.29 -6.89 26.33
CA ILE A 395 -12.95 -5.84 25.33
C ILE A 395 -14.06 -5.82 24.28
N SER A 396 -14.62 -4.63 24.00
CA SER A 396 -15.66 -4.47 22.99
C SER A 396 -15.22 -5.04 21.62
N PRO A 397 -16.10 -5.79 20.92
CA PRO A 397 -15.80 -6.28 19.58
C PRO A 397 -15.58 -5.14 18.56
N TYR A 398 -16.19 -3.99 18.74
CA TYR A 398 -15.91 -2.79 17.95
C TYR A 398 -14.48 -2.25 18.22
N ARG A 399 -14.03 -2.28 19.47
CA ARG A 399 -12.67 -1.91 19.82
C ARG A 399 -11.66 -2.88 19.23
N THR A 400 -11.94 -4.16 19.27
CA THR A 400 -11.08 -5.21 18.71
C THR A 400 -10.96 -5.06 17.19
N ALA A 401 -12.09 -4.87 16.49
CA ALA A 401 -12.10 -4.60 15.06
C ALA A 401 -11.31 -3.33 14.72
N ASN A 402 -11.51 -2.24 15.50
CA ASN A 402 -10.77 -0.99 15.34
C ASN A 402 -9.25 -1.18 15.54
N LEU A 403 -8.83 -1.91 16.57
CA LEU A 403 -7.40 -2.19 16.80
C LEU A 403 -6.77 -2.94 15.63
N MET A 404 -7.43 -3.99 15.15
CA MET A 404 -6.89 -4.79 14.04
C MET A 404 -6.78 -3.98 12.77
N ASP A 405 -7.81 -3.24 12.41
CA ASP A 405 -7.84 -2.46 11.18
C ASP A 405 -6.85 -1.28 11.24
N ALA A 406 -6.92 -0.44 12.28
CA ALA A 406 -6.03 0.71 12.42
C ALA A 406 -4.55 0.30 12.48
N GLN A 407 -4.22 -0.76 13.21
CA GLN A 407 -2.84 -1.20 13.39
C GLN A 407 -2.29 -1.97 12.18
N SER A 408 -3.13 -2.67 11.41
CA SER A 408 -2.69 -3.30 10.16
C SER A 408 -2.20 -2.27 9.14
N ASN A 409 -2.83 -1.09 9.12
CA ASN A 409 -2.48 0.02 8.21
C ASN A 409 -1.22 0.80 8.64
N THR A 410 -0.51 0.39 9.68
CA THR A 410 0.76 0.99 10.08
C THR A 410 1.93 0.41 9.27
N LEU A 411 2.43 -0.78 9.60
CA LEU A 411 3.61 -1.34 8.94
C LEU A 411 3.37 -1.80 7.49
N ALA A 412 2.16 -2.26 7.15
CA ALA A 412 1.84 -2.65 5.78
C ALA A 412 1.94 -1.51 4.77
N TYR A 413 1.82 -0.27 5.21
CA TYR A 413 1.96 0.91 4.35
C TYR A 413 3.35 1.56 4.39
N CYS A 414 4.26 1.14 5.28
CA CYS A 414 5.54 1.83 5.43
C CYS A 414 6.77 0.96 5.21
N LEU A 415 6.69 -0.37 5.38
CA LEU A 415 7.88 -1.21 5.25
C LEU A 415 8.36 -1.30 3.79
N PRO A 416 9.69 -1.29 3.56
CA PRO A 416 10.28 -1.19 2.22
C PRO A 416 9.87 -2.28 1.22
N TRP A 417 9.44 -3.44 1.71
CA TRP A 417 9.04 -4.59 0.90
C TRP A 417 7.53 -4.75 0.73
N THR A 418 6.74 -3.90 1.36
CA THR A 418 5.28 -4.01 1.26
C THR A 418 4.79 -3.52 -0.11
N PRO A 419 3.70 -4.09 -0.64
CA PRO A 419 3.17 -3.70 -1.94
C PRO A 419 2.91 -2.20 -2.09
N ALA A 420 2.47 -1.52 -1.02
CA ALA A 420 2.25 -0.08 -1.03
C ALA A 420 3.53 0.72 -1.36
N VAL A 421 4.65 0.38 -0.70
CA VAL A 421 5.94 1.02 -0.95
C VAL A 421 6.53 0.59 -2.28
N VAL A 422 6.51 -0.71 -2.58
CA VAL A 422 7.03 -1.27 -3.85
C VAL A 422 6.32 -0.65 -5.06
N TYR A 423 5.00 -0.51 -4.98
CA TYR A 423 4.21 0.16 -6.02
C TYR A 423 4.61 1.63 -6.20
N THR A 424 4.79 2.34 -5.10
CA THR A 424 5.30 3.72 -5.10
C THR A 424 6.66 3.83 -5.79
N LEU A 425 7.57 2.86 -5.58
CA LEU A 425 8.90 2.84 -6.23
C LEU A 425 8.80 2.77 -7.76
N GLY A 426 7.88 1.95 -8.29
CA GLY A 426 7.65 1.84 -9.74
C GLY A 426 7.28 3.20 -10.35
N PHE A 427 6.30 3.88 -9.78
CA PHE A 427 5.88 5.22 -10.24
C PHE A 427 6.96 6.29 -10.06
N ALA A 428 7.69 6.27 -8.94
CA ALA A 428 8.77 7.22 -8.68
C ALA A 428 9.88 7.09 -9.73
N LYS A 429 10.27 5.85 -10.06
CA LYS A 429 11.24 5.58 -11.12
C LYS A 429 10.72 6.06 -12.49
N ASP A 430 9.48 5.70 -12.82
CA ASP A 430 8.85 6.14 -14.07
C ASP A 430 8.74 7.68 -14.17
N SER A 431 8.57 8.37 -13.05
CA SER A 431 8.53 9.85 -12.99
C SER A 431 9.90 10.52 -13.11
N GLY A 432 10.99 9.76 -13.25
CA GLY A 432 12.35 10.30 -13.34
C GLY A 432 12.96 10.77 -12.01
N ALA A 433 12.27 10.52 -10.88
CA ALA A 433 12.72 10.80 -9.53
C ALA A 433 12.74 9.51 -8.69
N PRO A 434 13.68 8.59 -8.97
CA PRO A 434 13.71 7.27 -8.35
C PRO A 434 13.94 7.37 -6.84
N LEU A 435 13.27 6.51 -6.09
CA LEU A 435 13.36 6.40 -4.65
C LEU A 435 13.75 4.99 -4.22
N THR A 436 14.12 4.86 -2.94
CA THR A 436 14.26 3.57 -2.27
C THR A 436 13.20 3.41 -1.18
N GLY A 437 12.83 2.17 -0.88
CA GLY A 437 11.87 1.89 0.19
C GLY A 437 12.32 2.42 1.55
N VAL A 438 13.64 2.43 1.81
CA VAL A 438 14.22 2.95 3.05
C VAL A 438 14.09 4.48 3.16
N GLN A 439 14.15 5.20 2.03
CA GLN A 439 13.92 6.65 2.02
C GLN A 439 12.44 6.99 2.25
N ILE A 440 11.52 6.17 1.72
CA ILE A 440 10.07 6.37 1.87
C ILE A 440 9.60 6.03 3.27
N MET A 441 10.10 4.94 3.87
CA MET A 441 9.64 4.42 5.15
C MET A 441 9.48 5.49 6.23
N PRO A 442 10.49 6.29 6.60
CA PRO A 442 10.36 7.29 7.67
C PRO A 442 9.44 8.47 7.30
N MET A 443 9.08 8.62 6.03
CA MET A 443 8.25 9.70 5.52
C MET A 443 6.76 9.36 5.47
N THR A 444 6.37 8.14 5.79
CA THR A 444 4.97 7.72 5.91
C THR A 444 4.38 8.16 7.27
N ILE A 445 4.36 9.47 7.50
CA ILE A 445 4.14 10.09 8.80
C ILE A 445 2.83 9.65 9.46
N TYR A 446 1.73 9.60 8.71
CA TYR A 446 0.44 9.18 9.26
C TYR A 446 0.48 7.76 9.83
N CYS A 447 1.18 6.84 9.21
CA CYS A 447 1.28 5.45 9.67
C CYS A 447 1.95 5.37 11.05
N PHE A 448 3.03 6.13 11.25
CA PHE A 448 3.70 6.21 12.56
C PHE A 448 2.88 6.95 13.60
N VAL A 449 2.23 8.05 13.22
CA VAL A 449 1.35 8.79 14.12
C VAL A 449 0.17 7.92 14.55
N MET A 450 -0.46 7.18 13.64
CA MET A 450 -1.55 6.26 13.96
C MET A 450 -1.07 5.15 14.90
N PHE A 451 0.11 4.57 14.66
CA PHE A 451 0.71 3.59 15.58
C PHE A 451 0.83 4.16 17.00
N VAL A 452 1.35 5.38 17.14
CA VAL A 452 1.51 6.04 18.45
C VAL A 452 0.15 6.33 19.08
N VAL A 453 -0.80 6.91 18.34
CA VAL A 453 -2.14 7.24 18.82
C VAL A 453 -2.88 5.99 19.30
N MET A 454 -2.82 4.89 18.55
CA MET A 454 -3.43 3.63 18.95
C MET A 454 -2.75 3.02 20.16
N THR A 455 -1.41 3.06 20.23
CA THR A 455 -0.64 2.61 21.39
C THR A 455 -1.00 3.40 22.65
N VAL A 456 -1.06 4.73 22.56
CA VAL A 456 -1.51 5.60 23.65
C VAL A 456 -2.94 5.25 24.06
N SER A 457 -3.83 5.00 23.10
CA SER A 457 -5.21 4.61 23.42
C SER A 457 -5.33 3.30 24.20
N ILE A 458 -4.41 2.34 23.97
CA ILE A 458 -4.33 1.09 24.74
C ILE A 458 -3.86 1.36 26.17
N ILE A 459 -2.77 2.13 26.32
CA ILE A 459 -2.19 2.47 27.64
C ILE A 459 -3.22 3.16 28.52
N PHE A 460 -3.94 4.14 27.99
CA PHE A 460 -4.97 4.89 28.71
C PHE A 460 -6.36 4.22 28.68
N LYS A 461 -6.47 2.99 28.15
CA LYS A 461 -7.70 2.19 28.10
C LYS A 461 -8.86 2.91 27.35
N LEU A 462 -8.55 3.79 26.41
CA LEU A 462 -9.53 4.59 25.68
C LEU A 462 -10.31 3.72 24.68
N GLY A 463 -11.63 3.78 24.77
CA GLY A 463 -12.53 3.08 23.84
C GLY A 463 -12.66 1.59 24.06
N ARG A 464 -12.11 1.03 25.13
CA ARG A 464 -12.17 -0.42 25.42
C ARG A 464 -13.58 -0.97 25.49
N LYS A 465 -14.53 -0.19 26.00
CA LYS A 465 -15.95 -0.53 26.10
C LYS A 465 -16.84 0.28 25.14
N ASP A 466 -16.27 0.98 24.15
CA ASP A 466 -17.03 1.76 23.17
C ASP A 466 -18.07 0.88 22.46
N PHE A 467 -19.30 1.40 22.32
CA PHE A 467 -20.41 0.76 21.61
C PHE A 467 -20.88 -0.60 22.16
N MET A 468 -20.54 -0.96 23.40
CA MET A 468 -21.09 -2.17 24.06
C MET A 468 -22.61 -2.12 24.21
N ASP A 469 -23.18 -0.92 24.32
CA ASP A 469 -24.62 -0.65 24.38
C ASP A 469 -25.36 -0.98 23.08
N LYS A 470 -24.66 -1.05 21.96
CA LYS A 470 -25.21 -1.40 20.63
C LYS A 470 -25.27 -2.90 20.36
N LEU A 471 -24.61 -3.70 21.18
CA LEU A 471 -24.64 -5.14 21.04
C LEU A 471 -26.01 -5.70 21.46
N SER A 472 -26.43 -6.81 20.82
CA SER A 472 -27.58 -7.57 21.31
C SER A 472 -27.32 -8.03 22.76
N PRO A 473 -28.37 -8.19 23.59
CA PRO A 473 -28.20 -8.67 24.95
C PRO A 473 -27.42 -9.99 25.03
N GLU A 474 -27.62 -10.90 24.10
CA GLU A 474 -26.92 -12.18 24.00
C GLU A 474 -25.42 -11.97 23.72
N MET A 475 -25.09 -11.15 22.73
CA MET A 475 -23.71 -10.85 22.39
C MET A 475 -23.02 -10.07 23.52
N ARG A 476 -23.72 -9.14 24.17
CA ARG A 476 -23.20 -8.39 25.28
C ARG A 476 -22.83 -9.27 26.46
N ALA A 477 -23.65 -10.26 26.78
CA ALA A 477 -23.39 -11.23 27.85
C ALA A 477 -22.08 -12.02 27.65
N GLU A 478 -21.65 -12.22 26.40
CA GLU A 478 -20.39 -12.90 26.09
C GLU A 478 -19.14 -12.07 26.43
N TYR A 479 -19.29 -10.75 26.60
CA TYR A 479 -18.20 -9.80 26.89
C TYR A 479 -18.32 -9.15 28.29
N ASP A 480 -19.41 -9.42 29.01
CA ASP A 480 -19.71 -8.80 30.32
C ASP A 480 -19.11 -9.64 31.46
N HIS A 481 -17.82 -9.93 31.36
CA HIS A 481 -17.06 -10.49 32.47
C HIS A 481 -16.37 -9.35 33.23
N GLU A 482 -16.67 -9.19 34.53
CA GLU A 482 -15.85 -8.43 35.42
C GLU A 482 -14.43 -9.01 35.38
N ASP A 483 -13.41 -8.14 35.36
CA ASP A 483 -12.01 -8.51 35.32
C ASP A 483 -11.72 -9.75 36.18
N TYR A 484 -11.50 -10.90 35.55
CA TYR A 484 -10.97 -12.06 36.24
C TYR A 484 -9.56 -11.71 36.69
N VAL A 485 -9.42 -11.30 37.93
CA VAL A 485 -8.13 -11.27 38.62
C VAL A 485 -7.67 -12.72 38.71
N VAL A 486 -6.79 -13.10 37.80
CA VAL A 486 -6.06 -14.37 37.93
C VAL A 486 -5.19 -14.24 39.18
N GLN A 487 -5.59 -14.94 40.25
CA GLN A 487 -4.79 -15.17 41.42
C GLN A 487 -3.53 -15.96 41.06
#